data_b7060f2a491eb61c7e9bbb787ccb83f9
#
_entry.id   b7060f2a491eb61c7e9bbb787ccb83f9
#
_cell.length_a   1.000
_cell.length_b   1.000
_cell.length_c   1.000
_cell.angle_alpha   90.00
_cell.angle_beta   90.00
_cell.angle_gamma   90.00
#
_symmetry.space_group_name_H-M   'P 1'
#
loop_
_entity.id
_entity.type
_entity.pdbx_description
1 polymer ?
#
loop_
_entity_poly.entity_id
_entity_poly.type
_entity_poly.pdbx_seq_one_letter_code
_entity_poly.pdbx_strand_id
1 'polypeptide(L)'
;MNVLFWINFAFGVLAVGYGAIVLRGVLRGTLRYKWPTRFLACSLLASLAGLLPFTFRLAPMQQMCMLTVYCSAVAITAWLKFHLFGIWRAVFAFSVTAVLYLDVLSGSVQLFTNSRLFTTTLAGPFSALQVLQFVFTVLFGVLGVLVVRKCHVEPTRSL
;
A
#
# COMPACT_ATOMS: atom_id res chain seq x y z
N MET A 1 14.74 -1.84 21.34
CA MET A 1 13.98 -2.07 20.09
C MET A 1 12.50 -1.96 20.43
N ASN A 2 11.77 -0.98 19.83
CA ASN A 2 10.42 -0.63 20.31
C ASN A 2 9.39 -1.66 19.84
N VAL A 3 8.53 -2.12 20.75
CA VAL A 3 7.40 -3.05 20.47
C VAL A 3 6.53 -2.50 19.31
N LEU A 4 6.31 -1.19 19.25
CA LEU A 4 5.59 -0.51 18.18
C LEU A 4 6.19 -0.75 16.79
N PHE A 5 7.51 -0.86 16.68
CA PHE A 5 8.17 -1.17 15.42
C PHE A 5 7.79 -2.57 14.91
N TRP A 6 7.83 -3.57 15.79
CA TRP A 6 7.48 -4.95 15.42
C TRP A 6 5.99 -5.09 15.07
N ILE A 7 5.13 -4.37 15.78
CA ILE A 7 3.69 -4.33 15.49
C ILE A 7 3.48 -3.73 14.09
N ASN A 8 4.06 -2.56 13.82
CA ASN A 8 3.94 -1.92 12.50
C ASN A 8 4.47 -2.84 11.38
N PHE A 9 5.65 -3.43 11.57
CA PHE A 9 6.27 -4.33 10.60
C PHE A 9 5.40 -5.57 10.34
N ALA A 10 4.89 -6.22 11.38
CA ALA A 10 4.04 -7.41 11.26
C ALA A 10 2.75 -7.09 10.49
N PHE A 11 2.05 -6.00 10.85
CA PHE A 11 0.86 -5.57 10.13
C PHE A 11 1.17 -5.13 8.70
N GLY A 12 2.31 -4.51 8.45
CA GLY A 12 2.77 -4.15 7.12
C GLY A 12 2.98 -5.38 6.22
N VAL A 13 3.64 -6.43 6.72
CA VAL A 13 3.83 -7.69 5.99
C VAL A 13 2.49 -8.37 5.69
N LEU A 14 1.56 -8.40 6.66
CA LEU A 14 0.21 -8.92 6.45
C LEU A 14 -0.56 -8.10 5.43
N ALA A 15 -0.46 -6.77 5.48
CA ALA A 15 -1.10 -5.88 4.50
C ALA A 15 -0.58 -6.17 3.09
N VAL A 16 0.74 -6.31 2.89
CA VAL A 16 1.31 -6.64 1.58
C VAL A 16 0.79 -8.00 1.08
N GLY A 17 0.72 -9.02 1.94
CA GLY A 17 0.18 -10.33 1.58
C GLY A 17 -1.29 -10.27 1.15
N TYR A 18 -2.14 -9.63 1.94
CA TYR A 18 -3.55 -9.44 1.61
C TYR A 18 -3.75 -8.53 0.40
N GLY A 19 -2.94 -7.48 0.25
CA GLY A 19 -2.97 -6.56 -0.88
C GLY A 19 -2.67 -7.25 -2.20
N ALA A 20 -1.69 -8.16 -2.24
CA ALA A 20 -1.39 -8.98 -3.41
C ALA A 20 -2.59 -9.88 -3.81
N ILE A 21 -3.28 -10.47 -2.83
CA ILE A 21 -4.50 -11.27 -3.08
C ILE A 21 -5.63 -10.39 -3.63
N VAL A 22 -5.84 -9.21 -3.06
CA VAL A 22 -6.87 -8.25 -3.51
C VAL A 22 -6.56 -7.80 -4.93
N LEU A 23 -5.31 -7.42 -5.23
CA LEU A 23 -4.89 -6.99 -6.56
C LEU A 23 -5.11 -8.10 -7.61
N ARG A 24 -4.75 -9.34 -7.27
CA ARG A 24 -5.04 -10.52 -8.11
C ARG A 24 -6.56 -10.71 -8.31
N GLY A 25 -7.37 -10.51 -7.26
CA GLY A 25 -8.83 -10.59 -7.33
C GLY A 25 -9.42 -9.51 -8.25
N VAL A 26 -8.94 -8.28 -8.15
CA VAL A 26 -9.34 -7.16 -9.03
C VAL A 26 -8.98 -7.47 -10.48
N LEU A 27 -7.77 -7.95 -10.75
CA LEU A 27 -7.29 -8.31 -12.10
C LEU A 27 -8.07 -9.47 -12.72
N ARG A 28 -8.57 -10.41 -11.89
CA ARG A 28 -9.35 -11.58 -12.35
C ARG A 28 -10.87 -11.35 -12.36
N GLY A 29 -11.34 -10.21 -11.87
CA GLY A 29 -12.79 -9.96 -11.71
C GLY A 29 -13.46 -10.80 -10.62
N THR A 30 -12.69 -11.51 -9.77
CA THR A 30 -13.20 -12.42 -8.71
C THR A 30 -12.94 -11.84 -7.32
N LEU A 31 -13.41 -10.63 -7.07
CA LEU A 31 -13.17 -9.95 -5.81
C LEU A 31 -14.11 -10.49 -4.72
N ARG A 32 -13.58 -11.23 -3.75
CA ARG A 32 -14.35 -11.66 -2.58
C ARG A 32 -14.35 -10.58 -1.51
N TYR A 33 -15.51 -10.24 -0.98
CA TYR A 33 -15.73 -9.18 0.02
C TYR A 33 -14.75 -9.19 1.21
N LYS A 34 -14.38 -10.36 1.71
CA LYS A 34 -13.54 -10.51 2.92
C LYS A 34 -12.09 -10.03 2.74
N TRP A 35 -11.53 -10.07 1.54
CA TRP A 35 -10.11 -9.77 1.32
C TRP A 35 -9.78 -8.28 1.34
N PRO A 36 -10.55 -7.40 0.65
CA PRO A 36 -10.34 -5.95 0.74
C PRO A 36 -10.45 -5.42 2.16
N THR A 37 -11.44 -5.91 2.93
CA THR A 37 -11.65 -5.48 4.32
C THR A 37 -10.43 -5.81 5.19
N ARG A 38 -9.89 -7.03 5.08
CA ARG A 38 -8.69 -7.45 5.82
C ARG A 38 -7.46 -6.65 5.43
N PHE A 39 -7.26 -6.45 4.13
CA PHE A 39 -6.16 -5.65 3.61
C PHE A 39 -6.20 -4.23 4.18
N LEU A 40 -7.31 -3.53 3.99
CA LEU A 40 -7.47 -2.15 4.44
C LEU A 40 -7.37 -2.02 5.95
N ALA A 41 -7.90 -2.98 6.73
CA ALA A 41 -7.77 -2.99 8.17
C ALA A 41 -6.31 -3.16 8.61
N CYS A 42 -5.56 -4.10 8.03
CA CYS A 42 -4.14 -4.30 8.35
C CYS A 42 -3.29 -3.09 7.97
N SER A 43 -3.52 -2.50 6.78
CA SER A 43 -2.80 -1.31 6.32
C SER A 43 -3.09 -0.08 7.21
N LEU A 44 -4.36 0.13 7.59
CA LEU A 44 -4.72 1.19 8.53
C LEU A 44 -4.07 1.01 9.90
N LEU A 45 -4.08 -0.21 10.45
CA LEU A 45 -3.44 -0.50 11.74
C LEU A 45 -1.94 -0.28 11.68
N ALA A 46 -1.28 -0.71 10.61
CA ALA A 46 0.14 -0.45 10.37
C ALA A 46 0.42 1.05 10.32
N SER A 47 -0.36 1.80 9.54
CA SER A 47 -0.19 3.25 9.39
C SER A 47 -0.45 4.02 10.69
N LEU A 48 -1.47 3.64 11.45
CA LEU A 48 -1.77 4.24 12.76
C LEU A 48 -0.65 3.96 13.76
N ALA A 49 -0.12 2.72 13.79
CA ALA A 49 1.02 2.39 14.64
C ALA A 49 2.28 3.21 14.25
N GLY A 50 2.46 3.50 12.97
CA GLY A 50 3.55 4.35 12.47
C GLY A 50 3.39 5.85 12.80
N LEU A 51 2.15 6.30 13.05
CA LEU A 51 1.84 7.69 13.44
C LEU A 51 1.97 7.93 14.94
N LEU A 52 1.93 6.89 15.78
CA LEU A 52 1.93 7.02 17.25
C LEU A 52 3.15 7.80 17.82
N PRO A 53 4.39 7.69 17.32
CA PRO A 53 5.49 8.55 17.77
C PRO A 53 5.33 9.96 17.19
N PHE A 54 4.34 10.72 17.68
CA PHE A 54 4.06 12.08 17.22
C PHE A 54 5.20 13.02 17.63
N THR A 55 5.99 13.45 16.65
CA THR A 55 6.96 14.55 16.82
C THR A 55 6.43 15.76 16.05
N PHE A 56 6.65 16.98 16.57
CA PHE A 56 6.21 18.26 15.95
C PHE A 56 6.77 18.47 14.52
N ARG A 57 7.78 17.71 14.13
CA ARG A 57 8.28 17.66 12.74
C ARG A 57 7.88 16.30 12.17
N LEU A 58 6.94 16.31 11.23
CA LEU A 58 6.54 15.10 10.49
C LEU A 58 7.76 14.52 9.78
N ALA A 59 8.29 13.44 10.31
CA ALA A 59 9.33 12.67 9.63
C ALA A 59 8.79 12.15 8.28
N PRO A 60 9.61 11.96 7.24
CA PRO A 60 9.16 11.46 5.93
C PRO A 60 8.32 10.20 6.03
N MET A 61 8.59 9.33 7.00
CA MET A 61 7.84 8.12 7.27
C MET A 61 6.41 8.41 7.76
N GLN A 62 6.21 9.43 8.59
CA GLN A 62 4.87 9.83 9.05
C GLN A 62 4.04 10.41 7.90
N GLN A 63 4.65 11.13 6.97
CA GLN A 63 3.99 11.62 5.76
C GLN A 63 3.49 10.45 4.90
N MET A 64 4.30 9.40 4.74
CA MET A 64 3.87 8.17 4.04
C MET A 64 2.70 7.49 4.74
N CYS A 65 2.73 7.38 6.07
CA CYS A 65 1.62 6.82 6.85
C CYS A 65 0.34 7.65 6.68
N MET A 66 0.42 8.99 6.72
CA MET A 66 -0.74 9.86 6.47
C MET A 66 -1.32 9.66 5.07
N LEU A 67 -0.45 9.57 4.05
CA LEU A 67 -0.88 9.31 2.68
C LEU A 67 -1.56 7.94 2.54
N THR A 68 -1.04 6.92 3.22
CA THR A 68 -1.64 5.57 3.26
C THR A 68 -3.03 5.61 3.91
N VAL A 69 -3.20 6.33 5.02
CA VAL A 69 -4.51 6.52 5.67
C VAL A 69 -5.49 7.22 4.73
N TYR A 70 -5.05 8.28 4.05
CA TYR A 70 -5.88 9.00 3.09
C TYR A 70 -6.32 8.09 1.92
N CYS A 71 -5.39 7.40 1.27
CA CYS A 71 -5.70 6.46 0.18
C CYS A 71 -6.62 5.32 0.64
N SER A 72 -6.42 4.82 1.88
CA SER A 72 -7.28 3.79 2.46
C SER A 72 -8.69 4.30 2.70
N ALA A 73 -8.85 5.55 3.18
CA ALA A 73 -10.16 6.18 3.36
C ALA A 73 -10.91 6.32 2.02
N VAL A 74 -10.21 6.73 0.95
CA VAL A 74 -10.78 6.79 -0.40
C VAL A 74 -11.20 5.40 -0.88
N ALA A 75 -10.37 4.37 -0.67
CA ALA A 75 -10.70 2.99 -1.03
C ALA A 75 -11.93 2.48 -0.27
N ILE A 76 -12.01 2.73 1.04
CA ILE A 76 -13.16 2.37 1.87
C ILE A 76 -14.43 3.07 1.39
N THR A 77 -14.34 4.35 1.09
CA THR A 77 -15.49 5.13 0.59
C THR A 77 -15.98 4.60 -0.75
N ALA A 78 -15.06 4.31 -1.68
CA ALA A 78 -15.38 3.71 -2.97
C ALA A 78 -16.04 2.33 -2.82
N TRP A 79 -15.56 1.54 -1.85
CA TRP A 79 -16.06 0.21 -1.56
C TRP A 79 -17.43 0.20 -0.88
N LEU A 80 -17.60 0.96 0.21
CA LEU A 80 -18.80 0.90 1.05
C LEU A 80 -19.92 1.82 0.56
N LYS A 81 -19.61 3.05 0.14
CA LYS A 81 -20.62 4.04 -0.21
C LYS A 81 -21.08 3.91 -1.66
N PHE A 82 -20.16 3.63 -2.58
CA PHE A 82 -20.44 3.61 -4.01
C PHE A 82 -20.54 2.21 -4.61
N HIS A 83 -20.42 1.15 -3.79
CA HIS A 83 -20.57 -0.25 -4.19
C HIS A 83 -19.84 -0.62 -5.49
N LEU A 84 -18.72 0.05 -5.80
CA LEU A 84 -17.89 -0.13 -6.99
C LEU A 84 -18.64 0.11 -8.33
N PHE A 85 -19.68 0.94 -8.34
CA PHE A 85 -20.37 1.28 -9.57
C PHE A 85 -19.55 2.25 -10.45
N GLY A 86 -19.50 1.99 -11.76
CA GLY A 86 -18.90 2.86 -12.76
C GLY A 86 -17.44 3.23 -12.44
N ILE A 87 -17.14 4.52 -12.38
CA ILE A 87 -15.78 5.04 -12.14
C ILE A 87 -15.21 4.66 -10.77
N TRP A 88 -16.06 4.39 -9.78
CA TRP A 88 -15.64 4.06 -8.42
C TRP A 88 -14.90 2.73 -8.34
N ARG A 89 -15.11 1.82 -9.29
CA ARG A 89 -14.33 0.60 -9.41
C ARG A 89 -12.88 0.91 -9.77
N ALA A 90 -12.66 1.85 -10.69
CA ALA A 90 -11.31 2.29 -11.05
C ALA A 90 -10.64 3.06 -9.91
N VAL A 91 -11.38 3.95 -9.23
CA VAL A 91 -10.91 4.68 -8.05
C VAL A 91 -10.48 3.72 -6.94
N PHE A 92 -11.31 2.71 -6.63
CA PHE A 92 -10.97 1.68 -5.65
C PHE A 92 -9.70 0.93 -6.04
N ALA A 93 -9.64 0.44 -7.28
CA ALA A 93 -8.51 -0.32 -7.79
C ALA A 93 -7.20 0.49 -7.75
N PHE A 94 -7.25 1.76 -8.14
CA PHE A 94 -6.11 2.67 -8.05
C PHE A 94 -5.70 2.91 -6.59
N SER A 95 -6.66 3.20 -5.70
CA SER A 95 -6.38 3.46 -4.28
C SER A 95 -5.78 2.23 -3.59
N VAL A 96 -6.29 1.02 -3.86
CA VAL A 96 -5.71 -0.23 -3.33
C VAL A 96 -4.27 -0.42 -3.82
N THR A 97 -4.00 -0.15 -5.10
CA THR A 97 -2.65 -0.25 -5.67
C THR A 97 -1.71 0.78 -5.02
N ALA A 98 -2.19 2.01 -4.80
CA ALA A 98 -1.43 3.06 -4.12
C ALA A 98 -1.13 2.71 -2.66
N VAL A 99 -2.11 2.20 -1.90
CA VAL A 99 -1.92 1.72 -0.53
C VAL A 99 -0.89 0.61 -0.47
N LEU A 100 -1.00 -0.39 -1.36
CA LEU A 100 -0.04 -1.49 -1.42
C LEU A 100 1.38 -1.01 -1.75
N TYR A 101 1.52 -0.06 -2.67
CA TYR A 101 2.80 0.57 -2.98
C TYR A 101 3.41 1.25 -1.76
N LEU A 102 2.62 2.05 -1.03
CA LEU A 102 3.07 2.76 0.15
C LEU A 102 3.46 1.81 1.29
N ASP A 103 2.72 0.72 1.48
CA ASP A 103 3.04 -0.31 2.47
C ASP A 103 4.36 -1.02 2.15
N VAL A 104 4.58 -1.39 0.87
CA VAL A 104 5.85 -2.00 0.41
C VAL A 104 7.01 -1.02 0.56
N LEU A 105 6.80 0.25 0.20
CA LEU A 105 7.82 1.28 0.31
C LEU A 105 8.19 1.54 1.77
N SER A 106 7.20 1.72 2.64
CA SER A 106 7.38 1.91 4.08
C SER A 106 8.12 0.73 4.73
N GLY A 107 7.71 -0.50 4.40
CA GLY A 107 8.38 -1.71 4.87
C GLY A 107 9.83 -1.81 4.40
N SER A 108 10.11 -1.44 3.15
CA SER A 108 11.46 -1.40 2.60
C SER A 108 12.33 -0.39 3.35
N VAL A 109 11.84 0.84 3.55
CA VAL A 109 12.57 1.87 4.31
C VAL A 109 12.87 1.38 5.73
N GLN A 110 11.91 0.76 6.39
CA GLN A 110 12.10 0.21 7.75
C GLN A 110 13.17 -0.89 7.79
N LEU A 111 13.16 -1.80 6.82
CA LEU A 111 14.17 -2.86 6.73
C LEU A 111 15.58 -2.27 6.52
N PHE A 112 15.72 -1.30 5.61
CA PHE A 112 17.01 -0.69 5.31
C PHE A 112 17.54 0.15 6.47
N THR A 113 16.69 0.89 7.17
CA THR A 113 17.13 1.74 8.30
C THR A 113 17.50 0.94 9.55
N ASN A 114 16.88 -0.23 9.77
CA ASN A 114 17.15 -1.04 10.96
C ASN A 114 18.20 -2.14 10.77
N SER A 115 18.56 -2.50 9.55
CA SER A 115 19.58 -3.51 9.31
C SER A 115 20.95 -2.85 9.17
N ARG A 116 21.82 -3.05 10.18
CA ARG A 116 23.23 -2.61 10.16
C ARG A 116 24.02 -3.13 8.95
N LEU A 117 23.57 -4.22 8.34
CA LEU A 117 24.18 -4.85 7.17
C LEU A 117 24.11 -3.96 5.92
N PHE A 118 23.13 -3.07 5.83
CA PHE A 118 22.94 -2.22 4.65
C PHE A 118 23.56 -0.84 4.76
N THR A 119 23.92 -0.39 5.97
CA THR A 119 24.56 0.93 6.18
C THR A 119 26.01 0.96 5.71
N THR A 120 26.70 -0.19 5.65
CA THR A 120 28.11 -0.30 5.25
C THR A 120 28.31 -0.47 3.74
N THR A 121 27.32 -0.93 2.99
CA THR A 121 27.47 -1.26 1.56
C THR A 121 27.01 -0.13 0.61
N LEU A 122 26.52 0.99 1.12
CA LEU A 122 25.77 1.99 0.35
C LEU A 122 26.42 3.36 0.24
N ALA A 123 27.75 3.42 0.25
CA ALA A 123 28.51 4.66 0.01
C ALA A 123 28.64 5.04 -1.49
N GLY A 124 27.67 4.65 -2.33
CA GLY A 124 27.63 4.99 -3.76
C GLY A 124 26.73 6.20 -4.06
N PRO A 125 26.89 6.88 -5.23
CA PRO A 125 26.12 8.07 -5.63
C PRO A 125 24.60 7.82 -5.76
N PHE A 126 24.19 6.55 -5.89
CA PHE A 126 22.78 6.12 -5.80
C PHE A 126 22.66 5.07 -4.70
N SER A 127 21.99 5.41 -3.62
CA SER A 127 21.72 4.43 -2.57
C SER A 127 20.86 3.29 -3.14
N ALA A 128 21.14 2.02 -2.78
CA ALA A 128 20.34 0.88 -3.23
C ALA A 128 18.85 1.07 -2.90
N LEU A 129 18.55 1.85 -1.87
CA LEU A 129 17.19 2.26 -1.52
C LEU A 129 16.55 3.11 -2.62
N GLN A 130 17.27 4.08 -3.21
CA GLN A 130 16.73 4.92 -4.29
C GLN A 130 16.46 4.10 -5.55
N VAL A 131 17.36 3.18 -5.90
CA VAL A 131 17.16 2.26 -7.03
C VAL A 131 15.94 1.38 -6.79
N LEU A 132 15.81 0.82 -5.59
CA LEU A 132 14.66 -0.01 -5.22
C LEU A 132 13.34 0.78 -5.26
N GLN A 133 13.34 2.03 -4.75
CA GLN A 133 12.20 2.93 -4.82
C GLN A 133 11.79 3.21 -6.27
N PHE A 134 12.77 3.48 -7.14
CA PHE A 134 12.51 3.74 -8.55
C PHE A 134 11.88 2.52 -9.23
N VAL A 135 12.44 1.32 -9.00
CA VAL A 135 11.91 0.06 -9.54
C VAL A 135 10.47 -0.18 -9.06
N PHE A 136 10.20 0.01 -7.77
CA PHE A 136 8.84 -0.13 -7.25
C PHE A 136 7.88 0.91 -7.82
N THR A 137 8.31 2.16 -7.97
CA THR A 137 7.47 3.21 -8.55
C THR A 137 7.06 2.88 -9.99
N VAL A 138 8.01 2.42 -10.81
CA VAL A 138 7.72 1.99 -12.18
C VAL A 138 6.80 0.77 -12.20
N LEU A 139 7.11 -0.26 -11.40
CA LEU A 139 6.31 -1.49 -11.32
C LEU A 139 4.85 -1.20 -10.93
N PHE A 140 4.66 -0.45 -9.83
CA PHE A 140 3.31 -0.12 -9.34
C PHE A 140 2.59 0.90 -10.23
N GLY A 141 3.32 1.80 -10.90
CA GLY A 141 2.77 2.68 -11.93
C GLY A 141 2.18 1.88 -13.10
N VAL A 142 2.94 0.92 -13.64
CA VAL A 142 2.46 0.02 -14.70
C VAL A 142 1.26 -0.81 -14.21
N LEU A 143 1.35 -1.40 -13.01
CA LEU A 143 0.24 -2.16 -12.43
C LEU A 143 -1.01 -1.30 -12.26
N GLY A 144 -0.88 -0.07 -11.77
CA GLY A 144 -1.99 0.88 -11.61
C GLY A 144 -2.70 1.15 -12.95
N VAL A 145 -1.93 1.43 -14.00
CA VAL A 145 -2.48 1.64 -15.35
C VAL A 145 -3.19 0.40 -15.87
N LEU A 146 -2.58 -0.78 -15.71
CA LEU A 146 -3.18 -2.06 -16.17
C LEU A 146 -4.49 -2.35 -15.44
N VAL A 147 -4.53 -2.14 -14.13
CA VAL A 147 -5.72 -2.36 -13.29
C VAL A 147 -6.85 -1.40 -13.70
N VAL A 148 -6.55 -0.12 -13.87
CA VAL A 148 -7.54 0.88 -14.30
C VAL A 148 -8.08 0.58 -15.70
N ARG A 149 -7.20 0.26 -16.66
CA ARG A 149 -7.60 -0.14 -18.02
C ARG A 149 -8.55 -1.35 -17.99
N LYS A 150 -8.22 -2.36 -17.20
CA LYS A 150 -9.06 -3.57 -17.11
C LYS A 150 -10.42 -3.30 -16.46
N CYS A 151 -10.48 -2.39 -15.48
CA CYS A 151 -11.74 -1.96 -14.88
C CYS A 151 -12.65 -1.20 -15.86
N HIS A 152 -12.08 -0.54 -16.87
CA HIS A 152 -12.86 0.18 -17.89
C HIS A 152 -13.39 -0.74 -19.01
N VAL A 153 -12.69 -1.83 -19.32
CA VAL A 153 -13.01 -2.69 -20.49
C VAL A 153 -14.09 -3.73 -20.19
N GLU A 154 -14.30 -4.12 -18.93
CA GLU A 154 -15.36 -5.06 -18.56
C GLU A 154 -16.56 -4.30 -17.95
N PRO A 155 -17.64 -4.04 -18.73
CA PRO A 155 -18.91 -3.64 -18.15
C PRO A 155 -19.48 -4.84 -17.38
N THR A 156 -19.55 -4.66 -16.06
CA THR A 156 -20.35 -5.43 -15.10
C THR A 156 -20.90 -6.77 -15.60
N ARG A 157 -20.18 -7.87 -15.40
CA ARG A 157 -20.85 -9.12 -15.06
C ARG A 157 -21.34 -8.95 -13.61
N SER A 158 -22.66 -8.88 -13.49
CA SER A 158 -23.42 -8.80 -12.25
C SER A 158 -22.86 -9.74 -11.18
N LEU A 159 -22.50 -9.16 -10.03
CA LEU A 159 -22.36 -9.88 -8.77
C LEU A 159 -23.74 -10.23 -8.24
#